data_70542c06817af619e97d9c3bd429d822
#
_entry.id   70542c06817af619e97d9c3bd429d822
#
_cell.length_a   1.000
_cell.length_b   1.000
_cell.length_c   1.000
_cell.angle_alpha   90.00
_cell.angle_beta   90.00
_cell.angle_gamma   90.00
#
_symmetry.space_group_name_H-M   'P 1'
#
loop_
_entity.id
_entity.type
_entity.pdbx_description
1 polymer ?
#
loop_
_entity_poly.entity_id
_entity_poly.type
_entity_poly.pdbx_seq_one_letter_code
_entity_poly.pdbx_strand_id
1 'polypeptide(L)'
;MKHLHLVSKGSGSSTHFHFRSKIPIDLISVFDGTRQFQISLKNVSNKDTVFVSLTLKNLVQELFTDIRSGMKNLTLDDIKQILRIEVRKSILYSHQVNEGTNKHTDRGFVKGLDYILDLEKKLQQKVDDDIGSYRKKIEEKLDGILKSLDIKVEKSSVDFKKLRNRFIDLYLMRTSWMKELIKNTGRTDDDFRRDVDDKLNMNLFPELTEKLTPIIENNPHNPIPEPRQPYEVEQTLSPHQSTPISVGIHKFVGEKSNITKKSLWEITSSLKMLIQEFGDIPLGKINREMGVKFKEDLIKLPKNKNKLPQYKDLDFHQLVGLNVNEKDRISTRTVNNNLGYVSSFMSWCVINGYVDINVFQGMKLKIKVRQQDERDRFTEEEIKQIFNKQNYIEYTEVEKGKWEYYWIPLISLFTGMRCNEICSLYLDNIRVIKGNHREQRWCIDILEEPHRTDKHLKTLSSRRVIPIHDTLIDLGFLEFVELLKKRQPTRQRLFQELPYGEGSYIRNVSRFFNQRYLTKLGLKTDKKSFHSIRHTVIDHLKQKGIDVSYINDLVGHHSGNIDLDRYGKSYNPDILYNKCVKKIVYQTSHMRGIDFKSLKMDWGKIITTRVW
;
A
#
# COMPACT_ATOMS: atom_id res chain seq x y z
N MET A 1 14.52 -8.41 -0.08
CA MET A 1 14.46 -9.87 -0.37
C MET A 1 15.03 -10.10 -1.76
N LYS A 2 16.03 -10.96 -1.89
CA LYS A 2 16.49 -11.41 -3.21
C LYS A 2 15.40 -12.34 -3.75
N HIS A 3 14.60 -11.85 -4.71
CA HIS A 3 13.69 -12.74 -5.42
C HIS A 3 14.51 -13.66 -6.32
N LEU A 4 14.33 -14.96 -6.19
CA LEU A 4 15.15 -16.02 -6.80
C LEU A 4 15.22 -15.94 -8.35
N HIS A 5 14.28 -15.21 -8.97
CA HIS A 5 14.14 -15.08 -10.42
C HIS A 5 14.37 -13.67 -10.97
N LEU A 6 14.72 -12.70 -10.11
CA LEU A 6 14.98 -11.32 -10.54
C LEU A 6 16.47 -10.99 -10.40
N VAL A 7 17.07 -10.53 -11.50
CA VAL A 7 18.47 -10.10 -11.56
C VAL A 7 18.53 -8.69 -12.08
N SER A 8 19.23 -7.80 -11.36
CA SER A 8 19.51 -6.45 -11.84
C SER A 8 20.72 -6.46 -12.78
N LYS A 9 20.64 -5.78 -13.92
CA LYS A 9 21.78 -5.53 -14.82
C LYS A 9 21.88 -4.02 -15.08
N GLY A 10 23.10 -3.50 -15.03
CA GLY A 10 23.43 -2.10 -15.29
C GLY A 10 24.34 -1.51 -14.22
N SER A 11 25.21 -0.58 -14.60
CA SER A 11 26.01 0.26 -13.71
C SER A 11 25.58 1.72 -13.94
N GLY A 12 25.25 2.44 -12.84
CA GLY A 12 24.84 3.84 -12.91
C GLY A 12 23.32 4.06 -13.02
N SER A 13 22.88 5.15 -13.59
CA SER A 13 21.48 5.63 -13.64
C SER A 13 20.50 4.77 -14.48
N SER A 14 20.93 3.65 -15.03
CA SER A 14 20.13 2.78 -15.91
C SER A 14 20.15 1.32 -15.46
N THR A 15 19.69 1.05 -14.23
CA THR A 15 19.55 -0.33 -13.74
C THR A 15 18.22 -0.91 -14.18
N HIS A 16 18.24 -2.03 -14.90
CA HIS A 16 17.06 -2.74 -15.36
C HIS A 16 16.96 -4.11 -14.73
N PHE A 17 15.72 -4.56 -14.48
CA PHE A 17 15.47 -5.90 -14.00
C PHE A 17 15.31 -6.89 -15.15
N HIS A 18 15.81 -8.10 -14.93
CA HIS A 18 15.59 -9.24 -15.81
C HIS A 18 14.98 -10.38 -15.01
N PHE A 19 13.97 -11.00 -15.58
CA PHE A 19 13.49 -12.29 -15.11
C PHE A 19 14.47 -13.37 -15.58
N ARG A 20 14.83 -14.29 -14.70
CA ARG A 20 15.69 -15.43 -14.98
C ARG A 20 15.07 -16.71 -14.46
N SER A 21 14.98 -17.73 -15.32
CA SER A 21 14.56 -19.08 -14.92
C SER A 21 15.53 -20.11 -15.49
N LYS A 22 16.00 -21.04 -14.67
CA LYS A 22 16.84 -22.14 -15.14
C LYS A 22 15.96 -23.13 -15.91
N ILE A 23 16.49 -23.64 -17.02
CA ILE A 23 15.86 -24.70 -17.79
C ILE A 23 16.25 -26.02 -17.14
N PRO A 24 15.28 -26.93 -16.85
CA PRO A 24 15.57 -28.27 -16.35
C PRO A 24 16.52 -29.03 -17.27
N ILE A 25 17.38 -29.88 -16.71
CA ILE A 25 18.44 -30.58 -17.46
C ILE A 25 17.87 -31.46 -18.58
N ASP A 26 16.72 -32.07 -18.33
CA ASP A 26 15.96 -32.92 -19.27
C ASP A 26 15.40 -32.16 -20.49
N LEU A 27 15.27 -30.83 -20.39
CA LEU A 27 14.74 -29.97 -21.44
C LEU A 27 15.81 -29.14 -22.16
N ILE A 28 17.08 -29.17 -21.73
CA ILE A 28 18.16 -28.37 -22.32
C ILE A 28 18.34 -28.66 -23.81
N SER A 29 18.18 -29.92 -24.23
CA SER A 29 18.28 -30.33 -25.64
C SER A 29 17.17 -29.75 -26.50
N VAL A 30 15.98 -29.53 -25.93
CA VAL A 30 14.81 -28.92 -26.61
C VAL A 30 15.03 -27.43 -26.86
N PHE A 31 15.89 -26.79 -26.07
CA PHE A 31 16.22 -25.35 -26.12
C PHE A 31 17.61 -25.07 -26.71
N ASP A 32 18.08 -25.90 -27.66
CA ASP A 32 19.35 -25.74 -28.36
C ASP A 32 20.56 -25.50 -27.41
N GLY A 33 20.58 -26.20 -26.27
CA GLY A 33 21.65 -26.10 -25.29
C GLY A 33 21.54 -24.87 -24.36
N THR A 34 20.51 -24.06 -24.49
CA THR A 34 20.27 -22.91 -23.59
C THR A 34 19.95 -23.40 -22.19
N ARG A 35 20.68 -22.91 -21.18
CA ARG A 35 20.55 -23.35 -19.77
C ARG A 35 19.64 -22.51 -18.92
N GLN A 36 19.21 -21.34 -19.40
CA GLN A 36 18.35 -20.42 -18.65
C GLN A 36 17.57 -19.48 -19.57
N PHE A 37 16.35 -19.19 -19.22
CA PHE A 37 15.60 -18.06 -19.80
C PHE A 37 16.02 -16.75 -19.14
N GLN A 38 16.13 -15.70 -19.95
CA GLN A 38 16.36 -14.34 -19.49
C GLN A 38 15.45 -13.38 -20.26
N ILE A 39 14.49 -12.77 -19.56
CA ILE A 39 13.53 -11.83 -20.14
C ILE A 39 13.78 -10.47 -19.53
N SER A 40 13.97 -9.44 -20.38
CA SER A 40 14.15 -8.07 -19.90
C SER A 40 12.82 -7.48 -19.42
N LEU A 41 12.81 -6.94 -18.21
CA LEU A 41 11.68 -6.23 -17.61
C LEU A 41 11.88 -4.71 -17.64
N LYS A 42 12.66 -4.21 -18.60
CA LYS A 42 13.02 -2.80 -18.75
C LYS A 42 11.81 -1.86 -18.83
N ASN A 43 10.67 -2.36 -19.31
CA ASN A 43 9.45 -1.58 -19.51
C ASN A 43 8.38 -1.88 -18.47
N VAL A 44 8.75 -2.54 -17.35
CA VAL A 44 7.84 -2.87 -16.26
C VAL A 44 8.17 -1.97 -15.07
N SER A 45 7.16 -1.39 -14.42
CA SER A 45 7.36 -0.56 -13.24
C SER A 45 8.04 -1.36 -12.11
N ASN A 46 8.87 -0.71 -11.30
CA ASN A 46 9.53 -1.37 -10.18
C ASN A 46 8.55 -1.97 -9.16
N LYS A 47 7.31 -1.45 -9.08
CA LYS A 47 6.25 -1.98 -8.22
C LYS A 47 5.67 -3.28 -8.77
N ASP A 48 5.58 -3.38 -10.10
CA ASP A 48 4.97 -4.53 -10.78
C ASP A 48 6.01 -5.60 -11.18
N THR A 49 7.31 -5.29 -11.09
CA THR A 49 8.40 -6.19 -11.48
C THR A 49 8.34 -7.53 -10.75
N VAL A 50 7.98 -7.54 -9.48
CA VAL A 50 7.82 -8.78 -8.69
C VAL A 50 6.61 -9.57 -9.17
N PHE A 51 5.49 -8.90 -9.40
CA PHE A 51 4.26 -9.53 -9.90
C PHE A 51 4.47 -10.15 -11.28
N VAL A 52 5.04 -9.39 -12.21
CA VAL A 52 5.36 -9.87 -13.57
C VAL A 52 6.37 -11.03 -13.52
N SER A 53 7.36 -10.98 -12.62
CA SER A 53 8.31 -12.07 -12.43
C SER A 53 7.65 -13.36 -11.94
N LEU A 54 6.68 -13.28 -11.02
CA LEU A 54 5.91 -14.42 -10.54
C LEU A 54 5.01 -15.01 -11.63
N THR A 55 4.36 -14.15 -12.40
CA THR A 55 3.54 -14.56 -13.55
C THR A 55 4.38 -15.29 -14.60
N LEU A 56 5.55 -14.74 -14.95
CA LEU A 56 6.50 -15.37 -15.87
C LEU A 56 7.03 -16.71 -15.33
N LYS A 57 7.26 -16.82 -14.02
CA LYS A 57 7.66 -18.08 -13.40
C LYS A 57 6.60 -19.17 -13.58
N ASN A 58 5.34 -18.84 -13.33
CA ASN A 58 4.24 -19.81 -13.50
C ASN A 58 4.08 -20.22 -14.96
N LEU A 59 4.12 -19.25 -15.89
CA LEU A 59 4.08 -19.53 -17.33
C LEU A 59 5.24 -20.43 -17.79
N VAL A 60 6.46 -20.20 -17.27
CA VAL A 60 7.63 -21.05 -17.58
C VAL A 60 7.47 -22.45 -17.00
N GLN A 61 6.87 -22.61 -15.82
CA GLN A 61 6.59 -23.92 -15.23
C GLN A 61 5.52 -24.69 -16.00
N GLU A 62 4.43 -24.03 -16.40
CA GLU A 62 3.41 -24.59 -17.28
C GLU A 62 4.01 -25.02 -18.61
N LEU A 63 4.85 -24.17 -19.22
CA LEU A 63 5.60 -24.48 -20.43
C LEU A 63 6.43 -25.76 -20.31
N PHE A 64 7.20 -25.91 -19.21
CA PHE A 64 7.98 -27.12 -18.99
C PHE A 64 7.12 -28.37 -18.84
N THR A 65 5.92 -28.21 -18.27
CA THR A 65 4.94 -29.30 -18.15
C THR A 65 4.35 -29.67 -19.52
N ASP A 66 4.01 -28.66 -20.32
CA ASP A 66 3.44 -28.84 -21.67
C ASP A 66 4.46 -29.47 -22.65
N ILE A 67 5.74 -29.06 -22.57
CA ILE A 67 6.80 -29.67 -23.39
C ILE A 67 7.01 -31.13 -23.02
N ARG A 68 6.91 -31.49 -21.74
CA ARG A 68 6.99 -32.89 -21.31
C ARG A 68 5.78 -33.73 -21.79
N SER A 69 4.64 -33.06 -22.08
CA SER A 69 3.43 -33.71 -22.58
C SER A 69 3.30 -33.80 -24.11
N GLY A 70 4.23 -33.17 -24.86
CA GLY A 70 4.30 -33.19 -26.33
C GLY A 70 4.38 -31.82 -27.00
N MET A 71 5.08 -31.70 -28.14
CA MET A 71 5.28 -30.43 -28.86
C MET A 71 3.96 -29.83 -29.37
N LYS A 72 3.72 -28.55 -29.08
CA LYS A 72 2.55 -27.81 -29.58
C LYS A 72 2.89 -26.92 -30.78
N ASN A 73 2.02 -26.98 -31.81
CA ASN A 73 1.95 -25.97 -32.87
C ASN A 73 1.16 -24.76 -32.36
N LEU A 74 1.50 -23.54 -32.82
CA LEU A 74 0.80 -22.31 -32.48
C LEU A 74 -0.70 -22.40 -32.84
N THR A 75 -1.55 -22.46 -31.86
CA THR A 75 -3.00 -22.48 -32.04
C THR A 75 -3.57 -21.06 -32.05
N LEU A 76 -4.78 -20.87 -32.53
CA LEU A 76 -5.48 -19.58 -32.49
C LEU A 76 -5.63 -19.08 -31.02
N ASP A 77 -5.81 -20.01 -30.08
CA ASP A 77 -5.96 -19.69 -28.66
C ASP A 77 -4.64 -19.22 -28.04
N ASP A 78 -3.49 -19.80 -28.45
CA ASP A 78 -2.18 -19.31 -28.04
C ASP A 78 -1.95 -17.87 -28.54
N ILE A 79 -2.34 -17.57 -29.79
CA ILE A 79 -2.28 -16.21 -30.34
C ILE A 79 -3.16 -15.25 -29.53
N LYS A 80 -4.39 -15.62 -29.22
CA LYS A 80 -5.30 -14.83 -28.40
C LYS A 80 -4.71 -14.58 -27.00
N GLN A 81 -4.16 -15.60 -26.38
CA GLN A 81 -3.54 -15.48 -25.06
C GLN A 81 -2.32 -14.57 -25.06
N ILE A 82 -1.45 -14.69 -26.05
CA ILE A 82 -0.29 -13.79 -26.22
C ILE A 82 -0.76 -12.33 -26.39
N LEU A 83 -1.77 -12.09 -27.22
CA LEU A 83 -2.33 -10.75 -27.42
C LEU A 83 -2.99 -10.19 -26.15
N ARG A 84 -3.77 -10.98 -25.42
CA ARG A 84 -4.36 -10.60 -24.12
C ARG A 84 -3.28 -10.15 -23.12
N ILE A 85 -2.18 -10.89 -23.02
CA ILE A 85 -1.05 -10.54 -22.15
C ILE A 85 -0.44 -9.21 -22.58
N GLU A 86 -0.23 -9.00 -23.87
CA GLU A 86 0.39 -7.77 -24.37
C GLU A 86 -0.55 -6.55 -24.25
N VAL A 87 -1.87 -6.73 -24.36
CA VAL A 87 -2.88 -5.70 -24.04
C VAL A 87 -2.80 -5.31 -22.57
N ARG A 88 -2.74 -6.28 -21.65
CA ARG A 88 -2.58 -6.01 -20.21
C ARG A 88 -1.28 -5.24 -19.92
N LYS A 89 -0.16 -5.61 -20.54
CA LYS A 89 1.11 -4.88 -20.43
C LYS A 89 0.99 -3.46 -20.99
N SER A 90 0.26 -3.27 -22.07
CA SER A 90 0.04 -1.95 -22.69
C SER A 90 -0.79 -1.05 -21.77
N ILE A 91 -1.82 -1.58 -21.12
CA ILE A 91 -2.61 -0.87 -20.10
C ILE A 91 -1.72 -0.46 -18.92
N LEU A 92 -0.98 -1.40 -18.33
CA LEU A 92 -0.07 -1.12 -17.21
C LEU A 92 0.97 -0.06 -17.55
N TYR A 93 1.58 -0.14 -18.75
CA TYR A 93 2.54 0.85 -19.20
C TYR A 93 1.90 2.24 -19.37
N SER A 94 0.67 2.30 -19.88
CA SER A 94 -0.06 3.56 -20.07
C SER A 94 -0.41 4.21 -18.74
N HIS A 95 -0.84 3.43 -17.74
CA HIS A 95 -1.06 3.92 -16.36
C HIS A 95 0.25 4.40 -15.72
N GLN A 96 1.37 3.69 -15.92
CA GLN A 96 2.66 4.11 -15.41
C GLN A 96 3.07 5.48 -15.97
N VAL A 97 2.91 5.70 -17.27
CA VAL A 97 3.20 7.00 -17.89
C VAL A 97 2.26 8.07 -17.35
N ASN A 98 0.98 7.76 -17.21
CA ASN A 98 -0.02 8.67 -16.66
C ASN A 98 0.26 9.05 -15.19
N GLU A 99 0.65 8.11 -14.35
CA GLU A 99 1.02 8.37 -12.95
C GLU A 99 2.36 9.10 -12.82
N GLY A 100 3.29 8.88 -13.75
CA GLY A 100 4.57 9.57 -13.82
C GLY A 100 4.46 11.03 -14.26
N THR A 101 3.32 11.45 -14.82
CA THR A 101 3.06 12.84 -15.18
C THR A 101 2.44 13.59 -14.02
N ASN A 102 3.00 14.77 -13.68
CA ASN A 102 2.43 15.64 -12.64
C ASN A 102 1.22 16.42 -13.18
N LYS A 103 0.19 15.69 -13.61
CA LYS A 103 -1.02 16.23 -14.26
C LYS A 103 -1.92 17.09 -13.35
N HIS A 104 -1.58 17.19 -12.07
CA HIS A 104 -2.31 18.01 -11.11
C HIS A 104 -1.90 19.49 -11.13
N THR A 105 -0.92 19.86 -11.95
CA THR A 105 -0.53 21.24 -12.23
C THR A 105 -0.64 21.51 -13.74
N ASP A 106 -1.11 22.69 -14.13
CA ASP A 106 -1.26 23.06 -15.54
C ASP A 106 0.04 22.84 -16.34
N ARG A 107 1.17 23.22 -15.77
CA ARG A 107 2.49 23.00 -16.36
C ARG A 107 2.87 21.51 -16.49
N GLY A 108 2.49 20.70 -15.49
CA GLY A 108 2.74 19.25 -15.49
C GLY A 108 1.85 18.54 -16.52
N PHE A 109 0.60 18.95 -16.65
CA PHE A 109 -0.36 18.44 -17.63
C PHE A 109 0.15 18.69 -19.05
N VAL A 110 0.52 19.94 -19.39
CA VAL A 110 1.05 20.31 -20.71
C VAL A 110 2.30 19.51 -21.04
N LYS A 111 3.27 19.43 -20.12
CA LYS A 111 4.49 18.64 -20.33
C LYS A 111 4.22 17.14 -20.54
N GLY A 112 3.26 16.58 -19.80
CA GLY A 112 2.85 15.19 -19.96
C GLY A 112 2.22 14.93 -21.31
N LEU A 113 1.35 15.82 -21.76
CA LEU A 113 0.71 15.74 -23.06
C LEU A 113 1.72 15.89 -24.21
N ASP A 114 2.64 16.87 -24.10
CA ASP A 114 3.71 17.10 -25.08
C ASP A 114 4.62 15.87 -25.21
N TYR A 115 4.97 15.24 -24.10
CA TYR A 115 5.77 14.01 -24.10
C TYR A 115 5.09 12.87 -24.86
N ILE A 116 3.77 12.68 -24.70
CA ILE A 116 3.05 11.63 -25.42
C ILE A 116 2.85 11.96 -26.88
N LEU A 117 2.61 13.23 -27.22
CA LEU A 117 2.53 13.67 -28.60
C LEU A 117 3.87 13.47 -29.33
N ASP A 118 5.00 13.72 -28.67
CA ASP A 118 6.34 13.45 -29.19
C ASP A 118 6.59 11.93 -29.38
N LEU A 119 6.16 11.11 -28.42
CA LEU A 119 6.21 9.64 -28.55
C LEU A 119 5.38 9.13 -29.74
N GLU A 120 4.17 9.63 -29.90
CA GLU A 120 3.27 9.25 -30.98
C GLU A 120 3.89 9.66 -32.33
N LYS A 121 4.35 10.91 -32.44
CA LYS A 121 5.01 11.42 -33.65
C LYS A 121 6.24 10.59 -34.02
N LYS A 122 7.09 10.26 -33.06
CA LYS A 122 8.27 9.40 -33.28
C LYS A 122 7.88 7.97 -33.66
N LEU A 123 6.80 7.43 -33.11
CA LEU A 123 6.32 6.11 -33.50
C LEU A 123 5.74 6.13 -34.91
N GLN A 124 4.91 7.14 -35.21
CA GLN A 124 4.31 7.30 -36.53
C GLN A 124 5.40 7.52 -37.63
N GLN A 125 6.37 8.39 -37.37
CA GLN A 125 7.50 8.58 -38.28
C GLN A 125 8.27 7.28 -38.55
N LYS A 126 8.53 6.47 -37.49
CA LYS A 126 9.18 5.16 -37.69
C LYS A 126 8.37 4.19 -38.52
N VAL A 127 7.03 4.27 -38.42
CA VAL A 127 6.14 3.44 -39.26
C VAL A 127 6.08 3.95 -40.68
N ASP A 128 6.06 5.27 -40.87
CA ASP A 128 5.93 5.90 -42.20
C ASP A 128 7.25 5.91 -42.96
N ASP A 129 8.37 6.23 -42.29
CA ASP A 129 9.69 6.38 -42.95
C ASP A 129 10.40 5.04 -43.17
N ASP A 130 10.26 4.08 -42.26
CA ASP A 130 10.92 2.77 -42.35
C ASP A 130 10.08 1.66 -41.70
N ILE A 131 8.93 1.37 -42.30
CA ILE A 131 8.07 0.26 -41.87
C ILE A 131 8.80 -1.09 -41.91
N GLY A 132 9.81 -1.25 -42.79
CA GLY A 132 10.60 -2.47 -42.89
C GLY A 132 11.43 -2.71 -41.63
N SER A 133 12.18 -1.69 -41.18
CA SER A 133 12.98 -1.76 -39.94
C SER A 133 12.11 -1.90 -38.69
N TYR A 134 10.96 -1.21 -38.66
CA TYR A 134 10.03 -1.34 -37.55
C TYR A 134 9.41 -2.74 -37.47
N ARG A 135 8.99 -3.30 -38.63
CA ARG A 135 8.53 -4.71 -38.72
C ARG A 135 9.59 -5.68 -38.24
N LYS A 136 10.84 -5.49 -38.60
CA LYS A 136 11.96 -6.34 -38.17
C LYS A 136 12.13 -6.33 -36.66
N LYS A 137 12.01 -5.17 -36.00
CA LYS A 137 12.03 -5.06 -34.52
C LYS A 137 10.88 -5.79 -33.86
N ILE A 138 9.68 -5.72 -34.43
CA ILE A 138 8.51 -6.48 -33.92
C ILE A 138 8.72 -7.97 -34.15
N GLU A 139 9.28 -8.38 -35.29
CA GLU A 139 9.62 -9.78 -35.56
C GLU A 139 10.65 -10.32 -34.58
N GLU A 140 11.72 -9.57 -34.28
CA GLU A 140 12.70 -9.94 -33.27
C GLU A 140 12.07 -10.11 -31.88
N LYS A 141 11.11 -9.25 -31.53
CA LYS A 141 10.37 -9.35 -30.26
C LYS A 141 9.44 -10.56 -30.25
N LEU A 142 8.73 -10.81 -31.35
CA LEU A 142 7.88 -11.98 -31.52
C LEU A 142 8.70 -13.27 -31.50
N ASP A 143 9.85 -13.31 -32.19
CA ASP A 143 10.77 -14.45 -32.14
C ASP A 143 11.21 -14.75 -30.71
N GLY A 144 11.51 -13.71 -29.93
CA GLY A 144 11.85 -13.86 -28.52
C GLY A 144 10.70 -14.48 -27.70
N ILE A 145 9.46 -14.04 -27.94
CA ILE A 145 8.26 -14.58 -27.28
C ILE A 145 7.98 -16.01 -27.75
N LEU A 146 7.98 -16.27 -29.04
CA LEU A 146 7.70 -17.59 -29.61
C LEU A 146 8.77 -18.62 -29.21
N LYS A 147 10.06 -18.21 -29.24
CA LYS A 147 11.14 -19.05 -28.69
C LYS A 147 10.98 -19.34 -27.21
N SER A 148 10.52 -18.36 -26.42
CA SER A 148 10.26 -18.57 -24.99
C SER A 148 9.10 -19.51 -24.70
N LEU A 149 8.23 -19.71 -25.69
CA LEU A 149 7.07 -20.59 -25.65
C LEU A 149 7.28 -21.91 -26.40
N ASP A 150 8.49 -22.14 -26.97
CA ASP A 150 8.89 -23.27 -27.83
C ASP A 150 7.93 -23.50 -29.02
N ILE A 151 7.40 -22.41 -29.56
CA ILE A 151 6.51 -22.43 -30.69
C ILE A 151 7.33 -22.16 -31.96
N LYS A 152 7.42 -23.16 -32.84
CA LYS A 152 8.09 -23.05 -34.14
C LYS A 152 7.09 -22.55 -35.18
N VAL A 153 7.26 -21.31 -35.64
CA VAL A 153 6.47 -20.73 -36.72
C VAL A 153 7.40 -20.23 -37.80
N GLU A 154 7.12 -20.57 -39.05
CA GLU A 154 7.84 -19.98 -40.20
C GLU A 154 7.45 -18.50 -40.34
N LYS A 155 8.45 -17.62 -40.41
CA LYS A 155 8.27 -16.16 -40.61
C LYS A 155 7.55 -15.79 -41.91
N SER A 156 7.61 -16.68 -42.88
CA SER A 156 6.86 -16.60 -44.14
C SER A 156 5.38 -16.90 -43.98
N SER A 157 4.98 -17.58 -42.91
CA SER A 157 3.60 -18.04 -42.69
C SER A 157 2.62 -16.87 -42.60
N VAL A 158 1.38 -17.11 -43.01
CA VAL A 158 0.31 -16.11 -42.96
C VAL A 158 -0.01 -15.74 -41.52
N ASP A 159 0.04 -16.71 -40.61
CA ASP A 159 -0.30 -16.49 -39.20
C ASP A 159 0.76 -15.68 -38.48
N PHE A 160 2.05 -15.87 -38.76
CA PHE A 160 3.10 -15.02 -38.24
C PHE A 160 2.97 -13.57 -38.71
N LYS A 161 2.70 -13.37 -40.00
CA LYS A 161 2.50 -12.03 -40.58
C LYS A 161 1.28 -11.32 -40.00
N LYS A 162 0.17 -12.06 -39.77
CA LYS A 162 -1.02 -11.52 -39.12
C LYS A 162 -0.72 -11.14 -37.65
N LEU A 163 -0.04 -12.00 -36.89
CA LEU A 163 0.33 -11.73 -35.50
C LEU A 163 1.24 -10.49 -35.41
N ARG A 164 2.25 -10.39 -36.28
CA ARG A 164 3.12 -9.22 -36.37
C ARG A 164 2.35 -7.93 -36.58
N ASN A 165 1.44 -7.90 -37.56
CA ASN A 165 0.66 -6.70 -37.87
C ASN A 165 -0.24 -6.31 -36.68
N ARG A 166 -0.85 -7.27 -35.99
CA ARG A 166 -1.65 -7.03 -34.77
C ARG A 166 -0.83 -6.41 -33.63
N PHE A 167 0.43 -6.80 -33.48
CA PHE A 167 1.33 -6.15 -32.52
C PHE A 167 1.62 -4.70 -32.87
N ILE A 168 1.78 -4.38 -34.16
CA ILE A 168 1.96 -2.99 -34.60
C ILE A 168 0.71 -2.17 -34.28
N ASP A 169 -0.46 -2.66 -34.66
CA ASP A 169 -1.74 -1.99 -34.36
C ASP A 169 -1.94 -1.75 -32.85
N LEU A 170 -1.66 -2.76 -32.03
CA LEU A 170 -1.76 -2.64 -30.57
C LEU A 170 -0.84 -1.54 -30.00
N TYR A 171 0.38 -1.41 -30.50
CA TYR A 171 1.31 -0.38 -30.02
C TYR A 171 0.93 1.03 -30.47
N LEU A 172 0.33 1.19 -31.63
CA LEU A 172 -0.25 2.46 -32.08
C LEU A 172 -1.45 2.83 -31.19
N MET A 173 -2.33 1.90 -30.91
CA MET A 173 -3.48 2.12 -30.03
C MET A 173 -3.07 2.47 -28.59
N ARG A 174 -1.97 1.90 -28.10
CA ARG A 174 -1.45 2.20 -26.76
C ARG A 174 -1.07 3.69 -26.60
N THR A 175 -0.49 4.32 -27.61
CA THR A 175 -0.15 5.76 -27.56
C THR A 175 -1.40 6.63 -27.53
N SER A 176 -2.42 6.25 -28.28
CA SER A 176 -3.74 6.91 -28.22
C SER A 176 -4.37 6.78 -26.84
N TRP A 177 -4.31 5.58 -26.25
CA TRP A 177 -4.80 5.33 -24.91
C TRP A 177 -4.10 6.16 -23.82
N MET A 178 -2.77 6.31 -23.90
CA MET A 178 -2.03 7.19 -22.99
C MET A 178 -2.53 8.63 -23.04
N LYS A 179 -2.88 9.15 -24.24
CA LYS A 179 -3.48 10.50 -24.36
C LYS A 179 -4.83 10.60 -23.67
N GLU A 180 -5.68 9.59 -23.82
CA GLU A 180 -6.99 9.54 -23.17
C GLU A 180 -6.86 9.57 -21.63
N LEU A 181 -5.92 8.78 -21.08
CA LEU A 181 -5.66 8.74 -19.64
C LEU A 181 -5.17 10.09 -19.09
N ILE A 182 -4.26 10.77 -19.79
CA ILE A 182 -3.76 12.09 -19.36
C ILE A 182 -4.85 13.15 -19.43
N LYS A 183 -5.64 13.16 -20.52
CA LYS A 183 -6.75 14.08 -20.69
C LYS A 183 -7.92 13.82 -19.74
N ASN A 184 -7.91 12.68 -19.02
CA ASN A 184 -8.96 12.26 -18.09
C ASN A 184 -10.36 12.30 -18.74
N THR A 185 -10.47 11.73 -19.93
CA THR A 185 -11.69 11.74 -20.74
C THR A 185 -12.84 10.91 -20.16
N GLY A 186 -12.58 10.20 -19.04
CA GLY A 186 -13.56 9.34 -18.38
C GLY A 186 -13.62 7.92 -18.96
N ARG A 187 -12.86 7.63 -20.02
CA ARG A 187 -12.77 6.28 -20.59
C ARG A 187 -12.05 5.33 -19.64
N THR A 188 -12.46 4.08 -19.65
CA THR A 188 -11.97 3.01 -18.77
C THR A 188 -11.02 2.06 -19.50
N ASP A 189 -10.28 1.23 -18.76
CA ASP A 189 -9.45 0.18 -19.35
C ASP A 189 -10.28 -0.82 -20.18
N ASP A 190 -11.56 -1.00 -19.85
CA ASP A 190 -12.47 -1.84 -20.62
C ASP A 190 -12.84 -1.21 -21.97
N ASP A 191 -12.90 0.12 -22.05
CA ASP A 191 -13.06 0.81 -23.34
C ASP A 191 -11.84 0.58 -24.24
N PHE A 192 -10.63 0.64 -23.68
CA PHE A 192 -9.43 0.30 -24.43
C PHE A 192 -9.40 -1.16 -24.89
N ARG A 193 -9.84 -2.10 -24.05
CA ARG A 193 -9.94 -3.52 -24.45
C ARG A 193 -10.93 -3.73 -25.57
N ARG A 194 -12.09 -3.04 -25.55
CA ARG A 194 -13.06 -3.07 -26.67
C ARG A 194 -12.46 -2.49 -27.95
N ASP A 195 -11.82 -1.32 -27.89
CA ASP A 195 -11.18 -0.72 -29.04
C ASP A 195 -10.12 -1.64 -29.66
N VAL A 196 -9.33 -2.34 -28.82
CA VAL A 196 -8.34 -3.32 -29.29
C VAL A 196 -9.02 -4.51 -29.92
N ASP A 197 -10.07 -5.02 -29.31
CA ASP A 197 -10.80 -6.19 -29.85
C ASP A 197 -11.47 -5.87 -31.18
N ASP A 198 -12.11 -4.71 -31.29
CA ASP A 198 -12.71 -4.21 -32.51
C ASP A 198 -11.65 -4.03 -33.63
N LYS A 199 -10.50 -3.41 -33.30
CA LYS A 199 -9.43 -3.18 -34.26
C LYS A 199 -8.76 -4.48 -34.74
N LEU A 200 -8.52 -5.42 -33.81
CA LEU A 200 -7.84 -6.68 -34.11
C LEU A 200 -8.78 -7.76 -34.64
N ASN A 201 -10.07 -7.59 -34.45
CA ASN A 201 -11.15 -8.52 -34.85
C ASN A 201 -10.85 -9.97 -34.43
N MET A 202 -10.58 -10.17 -33.12
CA MET A 202 -10.10 -11.45 -32.60
C MET A 202 -10.99 -12.04 -31.52
N ASN A 203 -11.99 -11.30 -31.04
CA ASN A 203 -12.76 -11.68 -29.85
C ASN A 203 -11.83 -12.06 -28.69
N LEU A 204 -10.95 -11.11 -28.32
CA LEU A 204 -9.99 -11.28 -27.23
C LEU A 204 -10.67 -11.17 -25.86
N PHE A 205 -11.73 -10.40 -25.77
CA PHE A 205 -12.46 -10.09 -24.54
C PHE A 205 -13.95 -10.31 -24.74
N PRO A 206 -14.41 -11.55 -24.94
CA PRO A 206 -15.83 -11.88 -25.18
C PRO A 206 -16.72 -11.39 -24.04
N GLU A 207 -16.18 -11.31 -22.83
CA GLU A 207 -16.86 -10.78 -21.66
C GLU A 207 -17.28 -9.30 -21.75
N LEU A 208 -16.75 -8.56 -22.71
CA LEU A 208 -17.09 -7.14 -22.94
C LEU A 208 -18.13 -6.95 -24.06
N THR A 209 -18.43 -7.98 -24.84
CA THR A 209 -19.33 -7.93 -26.02
C THR A 209 -20.78 -8.28 -25.69
N GLU A 210 -21.07 -8.88 -24.55
CA GLU A 210 -22.42 -9.39 -24.21
C GLU A 210 -23.45 -8.35 -23.75
N LYS A 211 -23.24 -7.05 -24.00
CA LYS A 211 -24.19 -5.97 -23.60
C LYS A 211 -24.84 -5.20 -24.76
N LEU A 212 -25.07 -5.83 -25.89
CA LEU A 212 -25.97 -5.29 -26.92
C LEU A 212 -27.08 -6.27 -27.19
N THR A 213 -28.26 -6.01 -26.62
CA THR A 213 -29.51 -6.67 -27.01
C THR A 213 -29.74 -6.47 -28.51
N PRO A 214 -30.01 -7.50 -29.29
CA PRO A 214 -30.32 -7.33 -30.71
C PRO A 214 -31.69 -6.68 -30.85
N ILE A 215 -31.76 -5.63 -31.66
CA ILE A 215 -33.01 -5.09 -32.22
C ILE A 215 -33.56 -6.16 -33.14
N ILE A 216 -34.70 -6.69 -32.80
CA ILE A 216 -35.44 -7.66 -33.61
C ILE A 216 -36.02 -6.90 -34.83
N GLU A 217 -35.45 -7.07 -36.00
CA GLU A 217 -36.14 -6.80 -37.26
C GLU A 217 -37.18 -7.86 -37.50
N ASN A 218 -38.43 -7.46 -37.48
CA ASN A 218 -39.58 -8.29 -37.85
C ASN A 218 -39.55 -8.65 -39.33
N ASN A 219 -39.27 -9.89 -39.63
CA ASN A 219 -39.49 -10.45 -40.94
C ASN A 219 -40.65 -11.50 -40.83
N PRO A 220 -41.81 -11.26 -41.53
CA PRO A 220 -43.02 -12.09 -41.35
C PRO A 220 -43.01 -13.24 -42.33
N HIS A 221 -42.42 -14.38 -42.05
CA HIS A 221 -42.74 -15.69 -42.61
C HIS A 221 -41.77 -16.77 -42.12
N ASN A 222 -42.13 -17.35 -40.96
CA ASN A 222 -41.86 -18.76 -40.67
C ASN A 222 -42.66 -19.17 -39.42
N PRO A 223 -43.20 -20.41 -39.34
CA PRO A 223 -44.09 -20.82 -38.26
C PRO A 223 -43.35 -20.90 -36.92
N ILE A 224 -44.00 -20.38 -35.89
CA ILE A 224 -43.52 -20.32 -34.49
C ILE A 224 -43.32 -21.76 -33.98
N PRO A 225 -42.11 -22.17 -33.58
CA PRO A 225 -41.96 -23.33 -32.72
C PRO A 225 -42.43 -23.00 -31.31
N GLU A 226 -43.11 -23.91 -30.66
CA GLU A 226 -43.57 -23.79 -29.28
C GLU A 226 -42.44 -23.36 -28.32
N PRO A 227 -42.76 -22.59 -27.26
CA PRO A 227 -41.77 -22.06 -26.32
C PRO A 227 -41.10 -23.22 -25.58
N ARG A 228 -39.86 -23.49 -25.95
CA ARG A 228 -38.98 -24.34 -25.13
C ARG A 228 -38.74 -23.60 -23.82
N GLN A 229 -39.00 -24.26 -22.70
CA GLN A 229 -38.65 -23.82 -21.36
C GLN A 229 -37.18 -23.35 -21.35
N PRO A 230 -36.82 -22.26 -20.62
CA PRO A 230 -35.44 -21.84 -20.51
C PRO A 230 -34.61 -22.98 -19.90
N TYR A 231 -33.73 -23.55 -20.69
CA TYR A 231 -32.68 -24.39 -20.12
C TYR A 231 -31.80 -23.43 -19.28
N GLU A 232 -31.88 -23.53 -17.97
CA GLU A 232 -30.82 -23.06 -17.09
C GLU A 232 -29.56 -23.83 -17.51
N VAL A 233 -28.67 -23.14 -18.21
CA VAL A 233 -27.31 -23.60 -18.40
C VAL A 233 -26.66 -23.54 -17.02
N GLU A 234 -26.70 -24.64 -16.27
CA GLU A 234 -25.85 -24.78 -15.09
C GLU A 234 -24.41 -24.56 -15.56
N GLN A 235 -23.86 -23.41 -15.22
CA GLN A 235 -22.43 -23.15 -15.39
C GLN A 235 -21.69 -24.21 -14.56
N THR A 236 -21.17 -25.23 -15.23
CA THR A 236 -20.34 -26.25 -14.57
C THR A 236 -19.05 -25.56 -14.10
N LEU A 237 -19.03 -25.23 -12.82
CA LEU A 237 -17.85 -24.65 -12.17
C LEU A 237 -16.68 -25.65 -12.27
N SER A 238 -15.48 -25.16 -12.58
CA SER A 238 -14.27 -25.97 -12.48
C SER A 238 -14.06 -26.46 -11.04
N PRO A 239 -13.29 -27.51 -10.79
CA PRO A 239 -13.00 -27.98 -9.43
C PRO A 239 -12.44 -26.87 -8.51
N HIS A 240 -11.63 -25.97 -9.06
CA HIS A 240 -11.11 -24.80 -8.33
C HIS A 240 -12.22 -23.77 -8.02
N GLN A 241 -13.06 -23.46 -8.98
CA GLN A 241 -14.18 -22.53 -8.82
C GLN A 241 -15.26 -23.05 -7.87
N SER A 242 -15.35 -24.38 -7.71
CA SER A 242 -16.26 -25.05 -6.77
C SER A 242 -15.77 -24.98 -5.31
N THR A 243 -14.57 -24.43 -5.05
CA THR A 243 -14.03 -24.30 -3.70
C THR A 243 -14.87 -23.35 -2.86
N PRO A 244 -15.30 -23.73 -1.62
CA PRO A 244 -16.06 -22.86 -0.72
C PRO A 244 -15.27 -21.62 -0.31
N ILE A 245 -15.97 -20.51 -0.01
CA ILE A 245 -15.37 -19.26 0.46
C ILE A 245 -14.49 -19.50 1.70
N SER A 246 -14.95 -20.29 2.67
CA SER A 246 -14.22 -20.60 3.90
C SER A 246 -12.87 -21.26 3.65
N VAL A 247 -12.81 -22.20 2.73
CA VAL A 247 -11.56 -22.89 2.32
C VAL A 247 -10.61 -21.93 1.63
N GLY A 248 -11.12 -21.08 0.74
CA GLY A 248 -10.33 -20.03 0.09
C GLY A 248 -9.75 -19.05 1.09
N ILE A 249 -10.55 -18.58 2.06
CA ILE A 249 -10.11 -17.68 3.13
C ILE A 249 -9.01 -18.33 3.98
N HIS A 250 -9.16 -19.59 4.35
CA HIS A 250 -8.17 -20.32 5.15
C HIS A 250 -6.81 -20.38 4.44
N LYS A 251 -6.81 -20.72 3.14
CA LYS A 251 -5.59 -20.74 2.32
C LYS A 251 -4.96 -19.34 2.20
N PHE A 252 -5.77 -18.33 1.86
CA PHE A 252 -5.31 -16.95 1.74
C PHE A 252 -4.68 -16.42 3.02
N VAL A 253 -5.30 -16.68 4.17
CA VAL A 253 -4.80 -16.26 5.48
C VAL A 253 -3.53 -17.02 5.86
N GLY A 254 -3.46 -18.33 5.53
CA GLY A 254 -2.27 -19.15 5.78
C GLY A 254 -1.02 -18.69 5.03
N GLU A 255 -1.17 -18.09 3.85
CA GLU A 255 -0.06 -17.50 3.09
C GLU A 255 0.41 -16.13 3.64
N LYS A 256 -0.33 -15.50 4.56
CA LYS A 256 0.01 -14.19 5.13
C LYS A 256 1.09 -14.32 6.20
N SER A 257 2.33 -14.33 5.77
CA SER A 257 3.50 -14.20 6.66
C SER A 257 3.81 -12.72 6.93
N ASN A 258 4.41 -12.43 8.08
CA ASN A 258 4.92 -11.10 8.45
C ASN A 258 3.86 -9.99 8.60
N ILE A 259 2.64 -10.32 8.98
CA ILE A 259 1.61 -9.33 9.35
C ILE A 259 1.32 -9.37 10.86
N THR A 260 0.91 -8.22 11.43
CA THR A 260 0.58 -8.14 12.84
C THR A 260 -0.70 -8.94 13.16
N LYS A 261 -0.81 -9.47 14.38
CA LYS A 261 -2.03 -10.16 14.86
C LYS A 261 -3.28 -9.30 14.65
N LYS A 262 -3.16 -7.99 14.84
CA LYS A 262 -4.25 -7.03 14.62
C LYS A 262 -4.66 -6.97 13.14
N SER A 263 -3.70 -6.82 12.23
CA SER A 263 -3.99 -6.78 10.79
C SER A 263 -4.60 -8.09 10.29
N LEU A 264 -4.10 -9.23 10.81
CA LEU A 264 -4.67 -10.54 10.51
C LEU A 264 -6.12 -10.64 10.98
N TRP A 265 -6.41 -10.16 12.19
CA TRP A 265 -7.77 -10.12 12.74
C TRP A 265 -8.70 -9.22 11.90
N GLU A 266 -8.23 -8.03 11.48
CA GLU A 266 -9.01 -7.11 10.64
C GLU A 266 -9.35 -7.75 9.29
N ILE A 267 -8.37 -8.39 8.63
CA ILE A 267 -8.57 -9.12 7.37
C ILE A 267 -9.58 -10.25 7.58
N THR A 268 -9.33 -11.12 8.56
CA THR A 268 -10.19 -12.29 8.82
C THR A 268 -11.62 -11.87 9.19
N SER A 269 -11.76 -10.80 10.00
CA SER A 269 -13.08 -10.25 10.36
C SER A 269 -13.83 -9.73 9.14
N SER A 270 -13.13 -9.06 8.21
CA SER A 270 -13.74 -8.55 6.97
C SER A 270 -14.16 -9.69 6.04
N LEU A 271 -13.34 -10.73 5.93
CA LEU A 271 -13.65 -11.88 5.08
C LEU A 271 -14.75 -12.78 5.66
N LYS A 272 -14.86 -12.87 6.99
CA LYS A 272 -15.99 -13.57 7.64
C LYS A 272 -17.33 -12.92 7.32
N MET A 273 -17.38 -11.60 7.13
CA MET A 273 -18.61 -10.93 6.73
C MET A 273 -19.10 -11.37 5.34
N LEU A 274 -18.20 -11.79 4.42
CA LEU A 274 -18.61 -12.38 3.14
C LEU A 274 -19.37 -13.69 3.34
N ILE A 275 -18.87 -14.57 4.23
CA ILE A 275 -19.55 -15.84 4.54
C ILE A 275 -20.89 -15.56 5.22
N GLN A 276 -20.95 -14.59 6.11
CA GLN A 276 -22.20 -14.20 6.76
C GLN A 276 -23.22 -13.64 5.76
N GLU A 277 -22.76 -12.89 4.73
CA GLU A 277 -23.65 -12.30 3.73
C GLU A 277 -24.11 -13.31 2.68
N PHE A 278 -23.23 -14.17 2.18
CA PHE A 278 -23.53 -15.01 1.04
C PHE A 278 -23.69 -16.50 1.37
N GLY A 279 -23.38 -16.89 2.60
CA GLY A 279 -23.18 -18.28 2.95
C GLY A 279 -21.81 -18.80 2.49
N ASP A 280 -21.49 -20.04 2.81
CA ASP A 280 -20.23 -20.68 2.39
C ASP A 280 -20.36 -21.28 0.97
N ILE A 281 -20.71 -20.43 0.01
CA ILE A 281 -20.91 -20.84 -1.40
C ILE A 281 -19.57 -21.03 -2.12
N PRO A 282 -19.59 -21.72 -3.29
CA PRO A 282 -18.44 -21.79 -4.19
C PRO A 282 -17.94 -20.41 -4.61
N LEU A 283 -16.63 -20.19 -4.60
CA LEU A 283 -16.00 -18.92 -4.99
C LEU A 283 -16.40 -18.46 -6.40
N GLY A 284 -16.52 -19.40 -7.35
CA GLY A 284 -16.93 -19.11 -8.73
C GLY A 284 -18.37 -18.58 -8.87
N LYS A 285 -19.21 -18.71 -7.84
CA LYS A 285 -20.57 -18.15 -7.83
C LYS A 285 -20.64 -16.70 -7.40
N ILE A 286 -19.54 -16.11 -6.87
CA ILE A 286 -19.52 -14.72 -6.43
C ILE A 286 -19.52 -13.81 -7.67
N ASN A 287 -20.60 -13.09 -7.88
CA ASN A 287 -20.80 -12.21 -9.02
C ASN A 287 -20.75 -10.71 -8.63
N ARG A 288 -20.85 -9.81 -9.62
CA ARG A 288 -20.79 -8.36 -9.43
C ARG A 288 -21.95 -7.83 -8.60
N GLU A 289 -23.15 -8.35 -8.76
CA GLU A 289 -24.35 -7.93 -8.02
C GLU A 289 -24.19 -8.20 -6.53
N MET A 290 -23.69 -9.39 -6.17
CA MET A 290 -23.35 -9.73 -4.79
C MET A 290 -22.31 -8.75 -4.22
N GLY A 291 -21.29 -8.39 -5.00
CA GLY A 291 -20.31 -7.40 -4.59
C GLY A 291 -20.90 -6.02 -4.33
N VAL A 292 -21.84 -5.57 -5.17
CA VAL A 292 -22.55 -4.30 -4.98
C VAL A 292 -23.41 -4.35 -3.72
N LYS A 293 -24.19 -5.40 -3.52
CA LYS A 293 -24.99 -5.62 -2.33
C LYS A 293 -24.15 -5.60 -1.05
N PHE A 294 -23.05 -6.33 -1.03
CA PHE A 294 -22.13 -6.34 0.11
C PHE A 294 -21.60 -4.95 0.45
N LYS A 295 -21.25 -4.14 -0.56
CA LYS A 295 -20.82 -2.75 -0.36
C LYS A 295 -21.94 -1.90 0.26
N GLU A 296 -23.17 -2.01 -0.23
CA GLU A 296 -24.33 -1.28 0.29
C GLU A 296 -24.63 -1.65 1.74
N ASP A 297 -24.50 -2.91 2.08
CA ASP A 297 -24.71 -3.42 3.44
C ASP A 297 -23.58 -3.02 4.39
N LEU A 298 -22.33 -3.00 3.91
CA LEU A 298 -21.22 -2.44 4.70
C LEU A 298 -21.45 -0.99 5.12
N ILE A 299 -22.06 -0.16 4.28
CA ILE A 299 -22.34 1.26 4.57
C ILE A 299 -23.34 1.41 5.73
N LYS A 300 -24.23 0.45 5.94
CA LYS A 300 -25.27 0.47 6.98
C LYS A 300 -24.73 0.07 8.37
N LEU A 301 -23.58 -0.57 8.45
CA LEU A 301 -23.04 -1.12 9.70
C LEU A 301 -22.83 -0.05 10.78
N PRO A 302 -23.17 -0.35 12.05
CA PRO A 302 -22.93 0.55 13.16
C PRO A 302 -21.44 0.65 13.52
N LYS A 303 -21.00 1.85 13.94
CA LYS A 303 -19.66 2.04 14.51
C LYS A 303 -19.52 1.28 15.83
N ASN A 304 -18.30 0.86 16.15
CA ASN A 304 -17.97 0.13 17.38
C ASN A 304 -18.78 -1.17 17.61
N LYS A 305 -19.24 -1.82 16.55
CA LYS A 305 -20.04 -3.05 16.60
C LYS A 305 -19.47 -4.14 17.52
N ASN A 306 -18.14 -4.27 17.57
CA ASN A 306 -17.46 -5.28 18.42
C ASN A 306 -17.22 -4.82 19.87
N LYS A 307 -17.59 -3.59 20.25
CA LYS A 307 -17.34 -3.01 21.58
C LYS A 307 -18.61 -2.71 22.35
N LEU A 308 -19.68 -2.35 21.67
CA LEU A 308 -20.94 -1.99 22.30
C LEU A 308 -21.74 -3.26 22.61
N PRO A 309 -22.22 -3.44 23.85
CA PRO A 309 -22.94 -4.66 24.26
C PRO A 309 -24.13 -4.98 23.34
N GLN A 310 -24.85 -3.95 22.91
CA GLN A 310 -26.04 -4.07 22.05
C GLN A 310 -25.76 -4.62 20.64
N TYR A 311 -24.49 -4.65 20.18
CA TYR A 311 -24.11 -5.10 18.84
C TYR A 311 -23.20 -6.32 18.85
N LYS A 312 -22.61 -6.65 20.02
CA LYS A 312 -21.48 -7.59 20.12
C LYS A 312 -21.84 -9.00 19.65
N ASP A 313 -23.06 -9.42 19.92
CA ASP A 313 -23.52 -10.78 19.66
C ASP A 313 -24.38 -10.89 18.39
N LEU A 314 -24.53 -9.79 17.64
CA LEU A 314 -25.28 -9.75 16.37
C LEU A 314 -24.39 -10.14 15.19
N ASP A 315 -24.94 -10.94 14.28
CA ASP A 315 -24.31 -11.27 13.01
C ASP A 315 -24.40 -10.10 12.00
N PHE A 316 -23.83 -10.31 10.80
CA PHE A 316 -23.77 -9.26 9.77
C PHE A 316 -25.16 -8.84 9.31
N HIS A 317 -26.07 -9.78 9.05
CA HIS A 317 -27.44 -9.50 8.58
C HIS A 317 -28.26 -8.76 9.64
N GLN A 318 -28.14 -9.20 10.89
CA GLN A 318 -28.82 -8.54 12.02
C GLN A 318 -28.32 -7.09 12.18
N LEU A 319 -27.00 -6.87 12.04
CA LEU A 319 -26.42 -5.51 12.12
C LEU A 319 -26.85 -4.62 10.95
N VAL A 320 -26.93 -5.16 9.74
CA VAL A 320 -27.41 -4.44 8.53
C VAL A 320 -28.89 -4.09 8.64
N GLY A 321 -29.70 -4.97 9.23
CA GLY A 321 -31.12 -4.76 9.48
C GLY A 321 -31.46 -3.68 10.53
N LEU A 322 -30.46 -3.24 11.31
CA LEU A 322 -30.65 -2.18 12.29
C LEU A 322 -30.83 -0.82 11.60
N ASN A 323 -31.86 -0.06 12.04
CA ASN A 323 -32.04 1.32 11.56
C ASN A 323 -31.07 2.28 12.30
N VAL A 324 -29.79 2.23 11.94
CA VAL A 324 -28.74 3.04 12.55
C VAL A 324 -28.67 4.40 11.88
N ASN A 325 -28.69 5.49 12.67
CA ASN A 325 -28.49 6.84 12.12
C ASN A 325 -27.17 6.94 11.37
N GLU A 326 -27.11 7.73 10.30
CA GLU A 326 -25.91 7.89 9.46
C GLU A 326 -24.67 8.30 10.26
N LYS A 327 -24.80 9.20 11.24
CA LYS A 327 -23.72 9.64 12.14
C LYS A 327 -23.15 8.52 13.03
N ASP A 328 -23.91 7.43 13.24
CA ASP A 328 -23.51 6.30 14.09
C ASP A 328 -23.07 5.09 13.26
N ARG A 329 -23.04 5.19 11.94
CA ARG A 329 -22.49 4.18 11.03
C ARG A 329 -20.97 4.23 10.97
N ILE A 330 -20.35 3.16 10.46
CA ILE A 330 -18.91 3.14 10.20
C ILE A 330 -18.52 4.20 9.17
N SER A 331 -17.33 4.76 9.32
CA SER A 331 -16.82 5.79 8.40
C SER A 331 -16.56 5.23 6.99
N THR A 332 -16.65 6.10 5.97
CA THR A 332 -16.28 5.77 4.58
C THR A 332 -14.89 5.13 4.48
N ARG A 333 -13.93 5.57 5.31
CA ARG A 333 -12.60 4.96 5.40
C ARG A 333 -12.67 3.51 5.89
N THR A 334 -13.49 3.23 6.90
CA THR A 334 -13.67 1.87 7.43
C THR A 334 -14.33 0.97 6.39
N VAL A 335 -15.35 1.46 5.67
CA VAL A 335 -15.96 0.75 4.52
C VAL A 335 -14.89 0.42 3.48
N ASN A 336 -14.08 1.40 3.07
CA ASN A 336 -13.03 1.23 2.08
C ASN A 336 -11.92 0.26 2.52
N ASN A 337 -11.62 0.20 3.82
CA ASN A 337 -10.67 -0.77 4.35
C ASN A 337 -11.23 -2.20 4.23
N ASN A 338 -12.49 -2.42 4.62
CA ASN A 338 -13.14 -3.74 4.48
C ASN A 338 -13.20 -4.16 3.00
N LEU A 339 -13.65 -3.27 2.10
CA LEU A 339 -13.65 -3.53 0.66
C LEU A 339 -12.24 -3.80 0.13
N GLY A 340 -11.23 -3.14 0.66
CA GLY A 340 -9.82 -3.36 0.31
C GLY A 340 -9.33 -4.76 0.69
N TYR A 341 -9.70 -5.25 1.87
CA TYR A 341 -9.36 -6.60 2.32
C TYR A 341 -10.05 -7.67 1.47
N VAL A 342 -11.34 -7.47 1.20
CA VAL A 342 -12.12 -8.37 0.34
C VAL A 342 -11.58 -8.37 -1.09
N SER A 343 -11.32 -7.19 -1.66
CA SER A 343 -10.73 -7.09 -3.00
C SER A 343 -9.34 -7.72 -3.09
N SER A 344 -8.52 -7.63 -2.02
CA SER A 344 -7.22 -8.30 -1.96
C SER A 344 -7.36 -9.83 -1.95
N PHE A 345 -8.35 -10.35 -1.23
CA PHE A 345 -8.68 -11.78 -1.23
C PHE A 345 -9.15 -12.24 -2.63
N MET A 346 -10.08 -11.50 -3.24
CA MET A 346 -10.58 -11.84 -4.58
C MET A 346 -9.49 -11.74 -5.65
N SER A 347 -8.55 -10.78 -5.55
CA SER A 347 -7.38 -10.74 -6.44
C SER A 347 -6.48 -11.97 -6.26
N TRP A 348 -6.31 -12.46 -5.03
CA TRP A 348 -5.61 -13.71 -4.77
C TRP A 348 -6.39 -14.91 -5.36
N CYS A 349 -7.70 -14.91 -5.26
CA CYS A 349 -8.55 -15.93 -5.88
C CYS A 349 -8.39 -15.95 -7.41
N VAL A 350 -8.32 -14.78 -8.06
CA VAL A 350 -8.05 -14.69 -9.52
C VAL A 350 -6.69 -15.30 -9.86
N ILE A 351 -5.65 -14.95 -9.10
CA ILE A 351 -4.28 -15.45 -9.34
C ILE A 351 -4.21 -16.98 -9.22
N ASN A 352 -4.99 -17.56 -8.30
CA ASN A 352 -5.00 -19.00 -8.02
C ASN A 352 -6.11 -19.75 -8.78
N GLY A 353 -6.82 -19.12 -9.72
CA GLY A 353 -7.81 -19.76 -10.58
C GLY A 353 -9.13 -20.15 -9.89
N TYR A 354 -9.42 -19.60 -8.71
CA TYR A 354 -10.69 -19.81 -8.00
C TYR A 354 -11.85 -18.98 -8.56
N VAL A 355 -11.55 -17.85 -9.18
CA VAL A 355 -12.48 -16.97 -9.88
C VAL A 355 -11.80 -16.34 -11.09
N ASP A 356 -12.57 -15.98 -12.11
CA ASP A 356 -12.03 -15.41 -13.35
C ASP A 356 -11.70 -13.92 -13.18
N ILE A 357 -12.50 -13.18 -12.40
CA ILE A 357 -12.36 -11.74 -12.20
C ILE A 357 -12.53 -11.35 -10.74
N ASN A 358 -11.91 -10.24 -10.34
CA ASN A 358 -12.15 -9.63 -9.04
C ASN A 358 -13.38 -8.71 -9.10
N VAL A 359 -14.52 -9.23 -8.70
CA VAL A 359 -15.81 -8.51 -8.72
C VAL A 359 -15.84 -7.27 -7.77
N PHE A 360 -14.92 -7.16 -6.81
CA PHE A 360 -14.81 -6.02 -5.91
C PHE A 360 -13.84 -4.94 -6.39
N GLN A 361 -13.22 -5.12 -7.55
CA GLN A 361 -12.31 -4.12 -8.10
C GLN A 361 -13.07 -2.80 -8.38
N GLY A 362 -12.44 -1.66 -8.00
CA GLY A 362 -13.00 -0.33 -8.22
C GLY A 362 -14.18 0.06 -7.32
N MET A 363 -14.59 -0.77 -6.34
CA MET A 363 -15.76 -0.50 -5.49
C MET A 363 -15.55 0.51 -4.37
N LYS A 364 -14.31 1.00 -4.14
CA LYS A 364 -14.04 1.97 -3.07
C LYS A 364 -14.82 3.27 -3.26
N LEU A 365 -15.37 3.76 -2.16
CA LEU A 365 -16.11 5.01 -2.12
C LEU A 365 -15.15 6.21 -2.16
N LYS A 366 -15.56 7.30 -2.81
CA LYS A 366 -14.80 8.57 -2.77
C LYS A 366 -14.81 9.14 -1.35
N ILE A 367 -13.64 9.45 -0.82
CA ILE A 367 -13.48 10.14 0.47
C ILE A 367 -13.50 11.65 0.18
N LYS A 368 -14.53 12.35 0.69
CA LYS A 368 -14.71 13.79 0.46
C LYS A 368 -13.80 14.66 1.34
N VAL A 369 -13.27 14.11 2.43
CA VAL A 369 -12.43 14.85 3.40
C VAL A 369 -10.96 14.65 3.03
N ARG A 370 -10.21 15.75 2.92
CA ARG A 370 -8.76 15.67 2.70
C ARG A 370 -8.09 15.02 3.91
N GLN A 371 -7.04 14.22 3.70
CA GLN A 371 -6.33 13.53 4.79
C GLN A 371 -5.80 14.47 5.87
N GLN A 372 -5.40 15.69 5.48
CA GLN A 372 -4.92 16.71 6.42
C GLN A 372 -6.01 17.24 7.35
N ASP A 373 -7.28 17.17 6.96
CA ASP A 373 -8.43 17.68 7.73
C ASP A 373 -9.07 16.60 8.64
N GLU A 374 -8.54 15.37 8.61
CA GLU A 374 -9.03 14.26 9.45
C GLU A 374 -8.62 14.38 10.92
N ARG A 375 -7.51 15.03 11.18
CA ARG A 375 -7.00 15.26 12.53
C ARG A 375 -6.51 16.69 12.66
N ASP A 376 -6.87 17.30 13.78
CA ASP A 376 -6.42 18.64 14.11
C ASP A 376 -5.09 18.59 14.85
N ARG A 377 -4.26 19.60 14.60
CA ARG A 377 -3.11 19.92 15.43
C ARG A 377 -3.56 20.67 16.70
N PHE A 378 -2.69 20.75 17.69
CA PHE A 378 -2.87 21.69 18.79
C PHE A 378 -2.38 23.08 18.40
N THR A 379 -3.10 24.11 18.82
CA THR A 379 -2.62 25.51 18.73
C THR A 379 -1.53 25.77 19.78
N GLU A 380 -0.82 26.88 19.67
CA GLU A 380 0.21 27.23 20.66
C GLU A 380 -0.40 27.52 22.03
N GLU A 381 -1.61 28.10 22.07
CA GLU A 381 -2.36 28.33 23.30
C GLU A 381 -2.77 26.98 23.96
N GLU A 382 -3.19 26.02 23.17
CA GLU A 382 -3.52 24.68 23.67
C GLU A 382 -2.27 23.95 24.16
N ILE A 383 -1.12 24.08 23.48
CA ILE A 383 0.17 23.56 23.96
C ILE A 383 0.54 24.19 25.29
N LYS A 384 0.36 25.52 25.44
CA LYS A 384 0.57 26.21 26.70
C LYS A 384 -0.35 25.70 27.81
N GLN A 385 -1.62 25.42 27.49
CA GLN A 385 -2.58 24.87 28.45
C GLN A 385 -2.22 23.42 28.82
N ILE A 386 -1.84 22.58 27.84
CA ILE A 386 -1.42 21.19 28.06
C ILE A 386 -0.17 21.15 28.96
N PHE A 387 0.83 21.98 28.72
CA PHE A 387 2.09 21.98 29.44
C PHE A 387 2.17 23.10 30.51
N ASN A 388 1.02 23.58 30.99
CA ASN A 388 0.96 24.45 32.15
C ASN A 388 1.48 23.70 33.38
N LYS A 389 2.38 24.32 34.17
CA LYS A 389 3.05 23.68 35.30
C LYS A 389 2.06 23.00 36.25
N GLN A 390 1.09 23.77 36.74
CA GLN A 390 0.13 23.27 37.74
C GLN A 390 -0.63 22.05 37.21
N ASN A 391 -1.27 22.16 36.04
CA ASN A 391 -2.04 21.09 35.45
C ASN A 391 -1.17 19.88 35.12
N TYR A 392 0.01 20.13 34.50
CA TYR A 392 0.86 19.05 33.99
C TYR A 392 1.44 18.20 35.12
N ILE A 393 1.99 18.85 36.17
CA ILE A 393 2.56 18.14 37.32
C ILE A 393 1.47 17.36 38.08
N GLU A 394 0.34 18.02 38.36
CA GLU A 394 -0.77 17.39 39.09
C GLU A 394 -1.35 16.17 38.35
N TYR A 395 -1.73 16.36 37.06
CA TYR A 395 -2.44 15.30 36.33
C TYR A 395 -1.54 14.17 35.86
N THR A 396 -0.27 14.41 35.59
CA THR A 396 0.66 13.32 35.26
C THR A 396 1.00 12.45 36.47
N GLU A 397 0.71 12.94 37.70
CA GLU A 397 1.06 12.26 38.94
C GLU A 397 2.56 11.89 39.00
N VAL A 398 3.42 12.72 38.40
CA VAL A 398 4.86 12.44 38.28
C VAL A 398 5.52 12.33 39.65
N GLU A 399 5.09 13.13 40.62
CA GLU A 399 5.58 13.10 42.01
C GLU A 399 5.22 11.79 42.74
N LYS A 400 4.19 11.08 42.26
CA LYS A 400 3.81 9.71 42.70
C LYS A 400 4.52 8.62 41.89
N GLY A 401 5.57 8.98 41.12
CA GLY A 401 6.35 8.04 40.34
C GLY A 401 5.74 7.59 39.01
N LYS A 402 4.73 8.30 38.49
CA LYS A 402 4.17 8.00 37.15
C LYS A 402 4.83 8.83 36.06
N TRP A 403 6.14 8.71 35.97
CA TRP A 403 6.99 9.46 35.03
C TRP A 403 6.72 9.17 33.55
N GLU A 404 6.10 8.04 33.20
CA GLU A 404 5.67 7.71 31.84
C GLU A 404 4.64 8.73 31.32
N TYR A 405 3.72 9.22 32.13
CA TYR A 405 2.74 10.23 31.74
C TYR A 405 3.34 11.63 31.61
N TYR A 406 4.44 11.87 32.30
CA TYR A 406 5.19 13.11 32.21
C TYR A 406 6.13 13.14 30.98
N TRP A 407 6.96 12.11 30.80
CA TRP A 407 7.97 12.12 29.74
C TRP A 407 7.40 11.87 28.35
N ILE A 408 6.45 10.97 28.18
CA ILE A 408 5.99 10.55 26.87
C ILE A 408 5.38 11.69 26.04
N PRO A 409 4.50 12.57 26.60
CA PRO A 409 4.00 13.73 25.85
C PRO A 409 5.09 14.76 25.51
N LEU A 410 6.04 15.02 26.44
CA LEU A 410 7.17 15.93 26.22
C LEU A 410 8.10 15.42 25.11
N ILE A 411 8.50 14.15 25.18
CA ILE A 411 9.32 13.53 24.13
C ILE A 411 8.60 13.63 22.79
N SER A 412 7.29 13.34 22.73
CA SER A 412 6.51 13.46 21.51
C SER A 412 6.49 14.90 20.96
N LEU A 413 6.39 15.91 21.84
CA LEU A 413 6.34 17.33 21.46
C LEU A 413 7.66 17.82 20.84
N PHE A 414 8.79 17.34 21.34
CA PHE A 414 10.11 17.77 20.89
C PHE A 414 10.78 16.84 19.87
N THR A 415 10.10 15.76 19.45
CA THR A 415 10.66 14.79 18.49
C THR A 415 9.69 14.44 17.36
N GLY A 416 8.40 14.66 17.55
CA GLY A 416 7.37 14.18 16.63
C GLY A 416 7.23 12.65 16.57
N MET A 417 7.84 11.88 17.50
CA MET A 417 7.76 10.42 17.55
C MET A 417 6.33 9.93 17.72
N ARG A 418 6.05 8.72 17.20
CA ARG A 418 4.77 8.04 17.47
C ARG A 418 4.73 7.57 18.94
N CYS A 419 3.55 7.62 19.54
CA CYS A 419 3.37 7.24 20.94
C CYS A 419 3.97 5.86 21.27
N ASN A 420 3.71 4.84 20.45
CA ASN A 420 4.25 3.49 20.70
C ASN A 420 5.77 3.42 20.52
N GLU A 421 6.36 4.20 19.63
CA GLU A 421 7.82 4.28 19.49
C GLU A 421 8.46 4.76 20.80
N ILE A 422 7.85 5.77 21.45
CA ILE A 422 8.33 6.28 22.74
C ILE A 422 8.08 5.26 23.86
N CYS A 423 6.87 4.69 23.92
CA CYS A 423 6.51 3.71 24.95
C CYS A 423 7.40 2.46 24.94
N SER A 424 7.91 2.06 23.76
CA SER A 424 8.73 0.88 23.57
C SER A 424 10.24 1.12 23.64
N LEU A 425 10.69 2.32 24.03
CA LEU A 425 12.12 2.64 24.15
C LEU A 425 12.79 1.79 25.23
N TYR A 426 13.96 1.30 24.90
CA TYR A 426 14.91 0.71 25.82
C TYR A 426 15.91 1.77 26.31
N LEU A 427 16.55 1.55 27.45
CA LEU A 427 17.51 2.50 28.03
C LEU A 427 18.74 2.70 27.13
N ASP A 428 19.16 1.69 26.40
CA ASP A 428 20.28 1.76 25.45
C ASP A 428 19.93 2.43 24.10
N ASN A 429 18.64 2.69 23.84
CA ASN A 429 18.25 3.52 22.71
C ASN A 429 18.58 5.02 22.97
N ILE A 430 18.85 5.40 24.21
CA ILE A 430 19.32 6.75 24.57
C ILE A 430 20.83 6.70 24.65
N ARG A 431 21.49 7.20 23.62
CA ARG A 431 22.95 7.10 23.47
C ARG A 431 23.57 8.28 22.75
N VAL A 432 24.87 8.44 22.92
CA VAL A 432 25.65 9.44 22.19
C VAL A 432 25.98 8.89 20.80
N ILE A 433 25.71 9.67 19.77
CA ILE A 433 26.05 9.34 18.37
C ILE A 433 26.93 10.45 17.80
N LYS A 434 27.99 10.04 17.09
CA LYS A 434 28.95 10.96 16.42
C LYS A 434 28.33 11.44 15.10
N GLY A 435 28.32 12.75 14.89
CA GLY A 435 28.00 13.38 13.61
C GLY A 435 29.23 13.50 12.67
N ASN A 436 29.05 14.15 11.52
CA ASN A 436 30.11 14.28 10.51
C ASN A 436 31.32 15.11 10.95
N HIS A 437 31.12 16.11 11.79
CA HIS A 437 32.16 17.05 12.23
C HIS A 437 32.76 16.69 13.60
N ARG A 438 32.75 15.40 13.98
CA ARG A 438 33.15 14.91 15.31
C ARG A 438 32.28 15.42 16.46
N GLU A 439 31.23 16.20 16.20
CA GLU A 439 30.27 16.58 17.20
C GLU A 439 29.55 15.34 17.73
N GLN A 440 29.50 15.20 19.03
CA GLN A 440 28.78 14.14 19.71
C GLN A 440 27.46 14.70 20.22
N ARG A 441 26.36 13.98 19.92
CA ARG A 441 25.02 14.37 20.39
C ARG A 441 24.31 13.20 21.04
N TRP A 442 23.62 13.52 22.10
CA TRP A 442 22.65 12.59 22.67
C TRP A 442 21.47 12.44 21.72
N CYS A 443 21.15 11.21 21.42
CA CYS A 443 20.13 10.84 20.47
C CYS A 443 19.22 9.75 21.02
N ILE A 444 18.00 9.70 20.48
CA ILE A 444 17.10 8.56 20.58
C ILE A 444 17.28 7.74 19.29
N ASP A 445 17.76 6.51 19.41
CA ASP A 445 17.99 5.61 18.29
C ASP A 445 16.81 4.64 18.14
N ILE A 446 16.03 4.84 17.08
CA ILE A 446 14.87 4.00 16.77
C ILE A 446 15.30 2.94 15.78
N LEU A 447 15.51 1.74 16.27
CA LEU A 447 15.90 0.57 15.48
C LEU A 447 15.07 -0.65 15.86
N GLU A 448 15.00 -1.59 14.94
CA GLU A 448 14.41 -2.90 15.14
C GLU A 448 15.52 -3.89 15.45
N GLU A 449 15.36 -4.61 16.55
CA GLU A 449 16.36 -5.53 17.06
C GLU A 449 15.73 -6.92 17.12
N PRO A 450 16.27 -7.92 16.37
CA PRO A 450 15.65 -9.24 16.24
C PRO A 450 15.41 -9.97 17.56
N HIS A 451 16.24 -9.68 18.58
CA HIS A 451 16.12 -10.29 19.91
C HIS A 451 15.05 -9.63 20.81
N ARG A 452 14.48 -8.49 20.38
CA ARG A 452 13.43 -7.74 21.10
C ARG A 452 12.08 -7.92 20.40
N THR A 453 11.42 -9.04 20.69
CA THR A 453 10.15 -9.42 20.02
C THR A 453 8.95 -8.55 20.40
N ASP A 454 9.08 -7.71 21.41
CA ASP A 454 8.08 -6.75 21.88
C ASP A 454 8.18 -5.37 21.18
N LYS A 455 9.20 -5.18 20.35
CA LYS A 455 9.47 -3.92 19.65
C LYS A 455 9.38 -4.09 18.14
N HIS A 456 8.28 -3.62 17.56
CA HIS A 456 8.07 -3.67 16.12
C HIS A 456 7.93 -2.27 15.54
N LEU A 457 8.68 -2.00 14.48
CA LEU A 457 8.52 -0.79 13.70
C LEU A 457 7.41 -0.97 12.66
N LYS A 458 6.57 0.05 12.48
CA LYS A 458 5.47 0.00 11.53
C LYS A 458 5.94 -0.15 10.07
N THR A 459 7.09 0.45 9.75
CA THR A 459 7.72 0.44 8.42
C THR A 459 9.24 0.50 8.59
N LEU A 460 9.99 0.03 7.60
CA LEU A 460 11.45 0.15 7.59
C LEU A 460 11.92 1.61 7.67
N SER A 461 11.19 2.56 7.08
CA SER A 461 11.46 4.00 7.18
C SER A 461 11.29 4.58 8.58
N SER A 462 10.68 3.81 9.51
CA SER A 462 10.59 4.24 10.91
C SER A 462 11.95 4.16 11.62
N ARG A 463 12.93 3.38 11.10
CA ARG A 463 14.28 3.29 11.63
C ARG A 463 15.02 4.61 11.39
N ARG A 464 15.42 5.27 12.47
CA ARG A 464 16.05 6.59 12.42
C ARG A 464 16.71 6.97 13.72
N VAL A 465 17.58 7.97 13.65
CA VAL A 465 18.24 8.60 14.81
C VAL A 465 17.66 9.99 15.01
N ILE A 466 17.19 10.28 16.21
CA ILE A 466 16.58 11.58 16.57
C ILE A 466 17.47 12.27 17.60
N PRO A 467 18.08 13.42 17.29
CA PRO A 467 18.78 14.23 18.28
C PRO A 467 17.83 14.70 19.39
N ILE A 468 18.29 14.63 20.63
CA ILE A 468 17.50 15.08 21.78
C ILE A 468 17.51 16.62 21.83
N HIS A 469 16.32 17.21 21.95
CA HIS A 469 16.14 18.65 22.04
C HIS A 469 16.66 19.18 23.39
N ASP A 470 17.26 20.37 23.38
CA ASP A 470 17.86 21.00 24.57
C ASP A 470 16.84 21.15 25.73
N THR A 471 15.60 21.49 25.44
CA THR A 471 14.54 21.55 26.46
C THR A 471 14.37 20.24 27.22
N LEU A 472 14.47 19.09 26.57
CA LEU A 472 14.40 17.79 27.26
C LEU A 472 15.63 17.57 28.14
N ILE A 473 16.80 18.03 27.71
CA ILE A 473 18.04 17.98 28.51
C ILE A 473 17.91 18.88 29.72
N ASP A 474 17.45 20.12 29.54
CA ASP A 474 17.25 21.11 30.63
C ASP A 474 16.24 20.61 31.69
N LEU A 475 15.22 19.85 31.27
CA LEU A 475 14.25 19.19 32.16
C LEU A 475 14.84 18.01 32.92
N GLY A 476 16.07 17.61 32.63
CA GLY A 476 16.77 16.51 33.31
C GLY A 476 16.50 15.13 32.70
N PHE A 477 16.18 15.05 31.40
CA PHE A 477 15.89 13.75 30.77
C PHE A 477 17.08 12.78 30.81
N LEU A 478 18.29 13.29 30.57
CA LEU A 478 19.50 12.47 30.63
C LEU A 478 19.82 12.03 32.07
N GLU A 479 19.65 12.94 33.06
CA GLU A 479 19.75 12.62 34.47
C GLU A 479 18.78 11.51 34.87
N PHE A 480 17.51 11.64 34.46
CA PHE A 480 16.48 10.62 34.69
C PHE A 480 16.91 9.25 34.14
N VAL A 481 17.41 9.18 32.89
CA VAL A 481 17.87 7.95 32.26
C VAL A 481 19.04 7.33 33.03
N GLU A 482 20.03 8.13 33.42
CA GLU A 482 21.22 7.65 34.16
C GLU A 482 20.84 7.19 35.59
N LEU A 483 19.95 7.90 36.26
CA LEU A 483 19.45 7.48 37.57
C LEU A 483 18.68 6.15 37.49
N LEU A 484 17.89 5.92 36.44
CA LEU A 484 17.24 4.64 36.22
C LEU A 484 18.25 3.49 36.03
N LYS A 485 19.26 3.70 35.19
CA LYS A 485 20.33 2.72 34.99
C LYS A 485 21.08 2.38 36.28
N LYS A 486 21.39 3.42 37.07
CA LYS A 486 22.15 3.27 38.30
C LYS A 486 21.36 2.59 39.42
N ARG A 487 20.09 2.99 39.59
CA ARG A 487 19.25 2.50 40.72
C ARG A 487 18.51 1.20 40.40
N GLN A 488 18.38 0.85 39.13
CA GLN A 488 17.67 -0.34 38.65
C GLN A 488 18.52 -1.08 37.58
N PRO A 489 19.62 -1.73 37.97
CA PRO A 489 20.55 -2.36 37.03
C PRO A 489 19.91 -3.41 36.12
N THR A 490 18.83 -4.06 36.54
CA THR A 490 18.10 -5.08 35.76
C THR A 490 17.09 -4.47 34.79
N ARG A 491 16.86 -3.16 34.88
CA ARG A 491 15.89 -2.45 34.04
C ARG A 491 16.40 -2.38 32.61
N GLN A 492 15.59 -2.79 31.68
CA GLN A 492 15.91 -2.75 30.24
C GLN A 492 15.18 -1.62 29.54
N ARG A 493 13.87 -1.46 29.78
CA ARG A 493 13.04 -0.45 29.09
C ARG A 493 13.00 0.87 29.84
N LEU A 494 12.92 1.97 29.08
CA LEU A 494 12.78 3.31 29.65
C LEU A 494 11.47 3.44 30.46
N PHE A 495 10.38 2.89 29.94
CA PHE A 495 9.05 2.87 30.58
C PHE A 495 8.60 1.43 30.85
N GLN A 496 9.30 0.74 31.75
CA GLN A 496 9.05 -0.67 32.05
C GLN A 496 7.70 -0.89 32.75
N GLU A 497 7.10 0.16 33.30
CA GLU A 497 5.80 0.18 33.96
C GLU A 497 4.63 0.00 32.98
N LEU A 498 4.85 0.26 31.72
CA LEU A 498 3.81 0.12 30.70
C LEU A 498 3.61 -1.36 30.35
N PRO A 499 2.40 -1.91 30.54
CA PRO A 499 2.11 -3.29 30.18
C PRO A 499 2.07 -3.46 28.66
N TYR A 500 2.63 -4.59 28.20
CA TYR A 500 2.50 -5.02 26.80
C TYR A 500 1.13 -5.65 26.58
N GLY A 501 0.41 -5.20 25.56
CA GLY A 501 -0.88 -5.78 25.19
C GLY A 501 -1.22 -5.49 23.74
N GLU A 502 -1.80 -6.46 23.06
CA GLU A 502 -2.19 -6.34 21.64
C GLU A 502 -1.07 -5.84 20.70
N GLY A 503 0.18 -6.26 20.98
CA GLY A 503 1.34 -5.88 20.18
C GLY A 503 1.87 -4.47 20.45
N SER A 504 1.53 -3.82 21.59
CA SER A 504 1.97 -2.45 21.87
C SER A 504 1.96 -2.12 23.36
N TYR A 505 2.61 -1.00 23.73
CA TYR A 505 2.65 -0.44 25.08
C TYR A 505 1.77 0.82 25.26
N ILE A 506 1.06 1.22 24.21
CA ILE A 506 0.38 2.52 24.11
C ILE A 506 -0.89 2.65 24.98
N ARG A 507 -1.51 1.53 25.39
CA ARG A 507 -2.88 1.51 25.92
C ARG A 507 -3.11 2.47 27.09
N ASN A 508 -2.27 2.40 28.11
CA ASN A 508 -2.43 3.22 29.32
C ASN A 508 -2.13 4.70 29.05
N VAL A 509 -1.08 4.99 28.29
CA VAL A 509 -0.73 6.37 27.90
C VAL A 509 -1.81 7.00 27.04
N SER A 510 -2.32 6.28 26.06
CA SER A 510 -3.41 6.77 25.20
C SER A 510 -4.70 7.01 25.99
N ARG A 511 -5.05 6.12 26.93
CA ARG A 511 -6.21 6.31 27.80
C ARG A 511 -6.02 7.52 28.71
N PHE A 512 -4.86 7.62 29.37
CA PHE A 512 -4.54 8.76 30.22
C PHE A 512 -4.67 10.07 29.44
N PHE A 513 -3.91 10.22 28.35
CA PHE A 513 -3.84 11.48 27.62
C PHE A 513 -5.17 11.86 26.96
N ASN A 514 -5.81 10.91 26.24
CA ASN A 514 -7.02 11.20 25.45
C ASN A 514 -8.30 11.27 26.26
N GLN A 515 -8.47 10.39 27.28
CA GLN A 515 -9.75 10.25 27.99
C GLN A 515 -9.77 10.97 29.32
N ARG A 516 -8.60 11.15 29.95
CA ARG A 516 -8.52 11.86 31.24
C ARG A 516 -7.99 13.27 31.04
N TYR A 517 -6.76 13.41 30.54
CA TYR A 517 -6.06 14.68 30.52
C TYR A 517 -6.68 15.72 29.58
N LEU A 518 -6.84 15.39 28.28
CA LEU A 518 -7.47 16.29 27.31
C LEU A 518 -8.94 16.60 27.67
N THR A 519 -9.68 15.64 28.23
CA THR A 519 -11.06 15.85 28.66
C THR A 519 -11.10 16.84 29.84
N LYS A 520 -10.20 16.68 30.82
CA LYS A 520 -10.11 17.58 31.97
C LYS A 520 -9.77 19.01 31.55
N LEU A 521 -8.92 19.17 30.53
CA LEU A 521 -8.57 20.47 29.98
C LEU A 521 -9.63 21.07 29.01
N GLY A 522 -10.71 20.35 28.71
CA GLY A 522 -11.71 20.79 27.73
C GLY A 522 -11.22 20.77 26.28
N LEU A 523 -10.08 20.11 26.01
CA LEU A 523 -9.44 20.07 24.69
C LEU A 523 -9.78 18.82 23.87
N LYS A 524 -10.52 17.87 24.47
CA LYS A 524 -10.87 16.61 23.77
C LYS A 524 -11.94 16.85 22.72
N THR A 525 -11.60 16.52 21.46
CA THR A 525 -12.53 16.46 20.33
C THR A 525 -12.39 15.11 19.61
N ASP A 526 -13.25 14.84 18.64
CA ASP A 526 -13.13 13.64 17.79
C ASP A 526 -11.86 13.66 16.93
N LYS A 527 -11.33 14.84 16.61
CA LYS A 527 -10.14 15.04 15.79
C LYS A 527 -8.86 15.21 16.60
N LYS A 528 -8.93 15.52 17.91
CA LYS A 528 -7.76 15.74 18.78
C LYS A 528 -7.45 14.52 19.65
N SER A 529 -6.21 14.12 19.63
CA SER A 529 -5.70 12.97 20.40
C SER A 529 -4.19 13.14 20.65
N PHE A 530 -3.57 12.19 21.35
CA PHE A 530 -2.10 12.15 21.51
C PHE A 530 -1.37 12.30 20.17
N HIS A 531 -1.88 11.68 19.11
CA HIS A 531 -1.27 11.75 17.79
C HIS A 531 -1.29 13.18 17.20
N SER A 532 -2.17 14.05 17.68
CA SER A 532 -2.20 15.48 17.32
C SER A 532 -0.94 16.22 17.72
N ILE A 533 -0.20 15.77 18.77
CA ILE A 533 1.11 16.32 19.12
C ILE A 533 2.07 16.19 17.93
N ARG A 534 2.13 15.02 17.32
CA ARG A 534 2.97 14.80 16.14
C ARG A 534 2.53 15.64 14.94
N HIS A 535 1.22 15.81 14.71
CA HIS A 535 0.72 16.74 13.68
C HIS A 535 1.13 18.18 13.97
N THR A 536 1.11 18.60 15.25
CA THR A 536 1.58 19.91 15.68
C THR A 536 3.06 20.11 15.35
N VAL A 537 3.93 19.15 15.66
CA VAL A 537 5.37 19.23 15.36
C VAL A 537 5.62 19.36 13.86
N ILE A 538 4.98 18.51 13.05
CA ILE A 538 5.13 18.52 11.59
C ILE A 538 4.69 19.87 11.01
N ASP A 539 3.51 20.34 11.41
CA ASP A 539 2.99 21.61 10.92
C ASP A 539 3.83 22.80 11.39
N HIS A 540 4.23 22.82 12.67
CA HIS A 540 5.10 23.86 13.22
C HIS A 540 6.41 24.00 12.43
N LEU A 541 7.06 22.89 12.10
CA LEU A 541 8.28 22.89 11.28
C LEU A 541 8.01 23.35 9.85
N LYS A 542 6.89 22.93 9.24
CA LYS A 542 6.46 23.40 7.91
C LYS A 542 6.22 24.92 7.89
N GLN A 543 5.52 25.47 8.89
CA GLN A 543 5.26 26.90 8.99
C GLN A 543 6.55 27.72 9.20
N LYS A 544 7.60 27.11 9.74
CA LYS A 544 8.95 27.70 9.83
C LYS A 544 9.78 27.52 8.55
N GLY A 545 9.20 27.01 7.48
CA GLY A 545 9.89 26.84 6.20
C GLY A 545 10.99 25.77 6.20
N ILE A 546 10.93 24.80 7.14
CA ILE A 546 11.90 23.70 7.18
C ILE A 546 11.62 22.75 6.02
N ASP A 547 12.67 22.38 5.31
CA ASP A 547 12.58 21.45 4.18
C ASP A 547 11.93 20.13 4.60
N VAL A 548 11.02 19.63 3.76
CA VAL A 548 10.22 18.42 4.01
C VAL A 548 11.11 17.19 4.22
N SER A 549 12.28 17.13 3.59
CA SER A 549 13.22 16.01 3.74
C SER A 549 13.72 15.88 5.19
N TYR A 550 14.08 16.98 5.85
CA TYR A 550 14.46 16.96 7.26
C TYR A 550 13.29 16.59 8.17
N ILE A 551 12.09 17.08 7.86
CA ILE A 551 10.89 16.74 8.64
C ILE A 551 10.58 15.24 8.50
N ASN A 552 10.65 14.70 7.29
CA ASN A 552 10.41 13.28 7.04
C ASN A 552 11.40 12.38 7.77
N ASP A 553 12.69 12.72 7.74
CA ASP A 553 13.73 11.99 8.49
C ASP A 553 13.49 12.05 10.00
N LEU A 554 13.15 13.24 10.54
CA LEU A 554 12.84 13.37 11.96
C LEU A 554 11.67 12.51 12.40
N VAL A 555 10.57 12.55 11.63
CA VAL A 555 9.34 11.86 12.02
C VAL A 555 9.23 10.42 11.48
N GLY A 556 10.08 10.00 10.57
CA GLY A 556 10.06 8.67 9.93
C GLY A 556 8.89 8.52 8.98
N HIS A 557 8.79 9.43 8.00
CA HIS A 557 7.92 9.31 6.84
C HIS A 557 8.75 8.96 5.60
N HIS A 558 8.16 8.26 4.65
CA HIS A 558 8.73 8.18 3.32
C HIS A 558 8.69 9.54 2.64
N SER A 559 9.72 9.88 1.90
CA SER A 559 9.78 11.13 1.15
C SER A 559 8.78 11.12 -0.02
N GLY A 560 8.39 9.94 -0.49
CA GLY A 560 7.63 9.75 -1.72
C GLY A 560 8.50 9.95 -2.98
N ASN A 561 9.77 10.29 -2.81
CA ASN A 561 10.76 10.38 -3.87
C ASN A 561 11.61 9.10 -3.86
N ILE A 562 11.51 8.32 -4.94
CA ILE A 562 12.19 7.03 -5.06
C ILE A 562 13.72 7.19 -4.93
N ASP A 563 14.29 8.27 -5.44
CA ASP A 563 15.72 8.50 -5.39
C ASP A 563 16.21 8.78 -3.97
N LEU A 564 15.48 9.60 -3.21
CA LEU A 564 15.80 9.89 -1.82
C LEU A 564 15.57 8.68 -0.92
N ASP A 565 14.48 7.95 -1.10
CA ASP A 565 14.14 6.78 -0.29
C ASP A 565 15.06 5.57 -0.57
N ARG A 566 15.66 5.49 -1.76
CA ARG A 566 16.49 4.35 -2.19
C ARG A 566 17.99 4.60 -2.08
N TYR A 567 18.44 5.81 -2.38
CA TYR A 567 19.87 6.17 -2.45
C TYR A 567 20.29 7.16 -1.37
N GLY A 568 19.36 7.95 -0.82
CA GLY A 568 19.62 8.87 0.28
C GLY A 568 19.78 8.10 1.60
N LYS A 569 20.87 8.36 2.32
CA LYS A 569 21.00 7.98 3.73
C LYS A 569 20.33 9.03 4.60
N SER A 570 19.85 8.62 5.78
CA SER A 570 19.34 9.58 6.77
C SER A 570 20.37 10.64 7.09
N TYR A 571 19.90 11.86 7.37
CA TYR A 571 20.77 12.97 7.76
C TYR A 571 21.54 12.66 9.04
N ASN A 572 22.78 13.14 9.11
CA ASN A 572 23.54 13.04 10.33
C ASN A 572 22.89 13.80 11.49
N PRO A 573 23.05 13.32 12.74
CA PRO A 573 22.37 13.92 13.90
C PRO A 573 22.63 15.41 14.08
N ASP A 574 23.85 15.90 13.81
CA ASP A 574 24.22 17.31 13.89
C ASP A 574 23.47 18.17 12.86
N ILE A 575 23.34 17.67 11.62
CA ILE A 575 22.57 18.35 10.56
C ILE A 575 21.08 18.38 10.94
N LEU A 576 20.53 17.24 11.32
CA LEU A 576 19.11 17.13 11.68
C LEU A 576 18.78 18.00 12.91
N TYR A 577 19.69 18.06 13.89
CA TYR A 577 19.55 18.94 15.04
C TYR A 577 19.52 20.41 14.61
N ASN A 578 20.53 20.88 13.90
CA ASN A 578 20.68 22.29 13.55
C ASN A 578 19.59 22.78 12.58
N LYS A 579 19.22 21.94 11.60
CA LYS A 579 18.25 22.30 10.55
C LYS A 579 16.80 22.08 10.97
N CYS A 580 16.51 21.17 11.91
CA CYS A 580 15.16 20.76 12.23
C CYS A 580 14.88 20.82 13.75
N VAL A 581 15.54 19.99 14.57
CA VAL A 581 15.18 19.81 15.99
C VAL A 581 15.28 21.12 16.76
N LYS A 582 16.38 21.86 16.65
CA LYS A 582 16.59 23.16 17.31
C LYS A 582 15.53 24.22 16.94
N LYS A 583 14.79 24.01 15.84
CA LYS A 583 13.72 24.91 15.39
C LYS A 583 12.36 24.62 16.05
N ILE A 584 12.25 23.55 16.83
CA ILE A 584 11.03 23.24 17.59
C ILE A 584 10.97 24.18 18.82
N VAL A 585 10.45 25.38 18.61
CA VAL A 585 10.29 26.40 19.64
C VAL A 585 8.86 26.91 19.61
N TYR A 586 8.13 26.73 20.69
CA TYR A 586 6.74 27.17 20.84
C TYR A 586 6.68 28.52 21.52
N GLN A 587 6.03 29.50 20.87
CA GLN A 587 5.84 30.85 21.36
C GLN A 587 4.34 31.16 21.35
N THR A 588 3.86 31.92 22.33
CA THR A 588 2.47 32.40 22.31
C THR A 588 2.38 33.76 21.61
N SER A 589 1.19 34.13 21.17
CA SER A 589 0.89 35.43 20.50
C SER A 589 1.36 36.68 21.22
N HIS A 590 1.71 36.57 22.50
CA HIS A 590 2.22 37.67 23.32
C HIS A 590 3.74 37.65 23.52
N MET A 591 4.50 37.07 22.60
CA MET A 591 5.99 36.99 22.59
C MET A 591 6.64 36.30 23.82
N ARG A 592 5.90 35.80 24.77
CA ARG A 592 6.44 35.00 25.86
C ARG A 592 6.33 33.52 25.49
N GLY A 593 7.49 32.88 25.32
CA GLY A 593 7.57 31.44 25.11
C GLY A 593 6.87 30.65 26.21
N ILE A 594 6.53 29.40 25.93
CA ILE A 594 6.03 28.47 26.94
C ILE A 594 7.17 28.17 27.92
N ASP A 595 6.94 28.40 29.22
CA ASP A 595 7.94 28.14 30.25
C ASP A 595 8.05 26.66 30.60
N PHE A 596 8.72 25.92 29.73
CA PHE A 596 9.02 24.50 29.98
C PHE A 596 9.96 24.31 31.16
N LYS A 597 10.85 25.28 31.47
CA LYS A 597 11.82 25.16 32.59
C LYS A 597 11.11 25.00 33.93
N SER A 598 9.93 25.59 34.07
CA SER A 598 9.12 25.45 35.29
C SER A 598 8.62 24.02 35.55
N LEU A 599 8.69 23.14 34.55
CA LEU A 599 8.32 21.72 34.67
C LEU A 599 9.47 20.87 35.23
N LYS A 600 10.69 21.41 35.40
CA LYS A 600 11.83 20.65 35.89
C LYS A 600 11.52 20.01 37.26
N MET A 601 11.87 18.74 37.40
CA MET A 601 11.61 17.91 38.57
C MET A 601 12.93 17.48 39.22
N ASP A 602 12.87 17.15 40.51
CA ASP A 602 13.96 16.46 41.21
C ASP A 602 13.84 14.94 40.96
N TRP A 603 14.54 14.48 39.92
CA TRP A 603 14.50 13.06 39.53
C TRP A 603 15.13 12.14 40.55
N GLY A 604 16.11 12.65 41.33
CA GLY A 604 16.71 11.91 42.42
C GLY A 604 15.68 11.52 43.48
N LYS A 605 14.82 12.47 43.88
CA LYS A 605 13.75 12.23 44.84
C LYS A 605 12.63 11.37 44.26
N ILE A 606 12.16 11.65 43.05
CA ILE A 606 11.00 10.97 42.43
C ILE A 606 11.27 9.49 42.22
N ILE A 607 12.45 9.12 41.73
CA ILE A 607 12.79 7.71 41.48
C ILE A 607 12.88 6.92 42.78
N THR A 608 13.16 7.55 43.94
CA THR A 608 13.16 6.90 45.24
C THR A 608 11.79 6.71 45.84
N THR A 609 10.80 7.52 45.47
CA THR A 609 9.45 7.45 46.04
C THR A 609 8.60 6.30 45.49
N ARG A 610 8.98 5.70 44.34
CA ARG A 610 8.26 4.56 43.77
C ARG A 610 8.72 3.27 44.42
N VAL A 611 7.86 2.70 45.28
CA VAL A 611 8.05 1.35 45.79
C VAL A 611 7.72 0.37 44.68
N TRP A 612 8.64 -0.55 44.36
CA TRP A 612 8.56 -1.54 43.26
C TRP A 612 7.88 -2.82 43.69
#